data_3b695fedca6fc8f62bf5ca09bbc43713
#
_entry.id   3b695fedca6fc8f62bf5ca09bbc43713
#
_cell.length_a   1.000
_cell.length_b   1.000
_cell.length_c   1.000
_cell.angle_alpha   90.00
_cell.angle_beta   90.00
_cell.angle_gamma   90.00
#
_symmetry.space_group_name_H-M   'P 1'
#
loop_
_entity.id
_entity.type
_entity.pdbx_description
1 polymer ?
#
loop_
_entity_poly.entity_id
_entity_poly.type
_entity_poly.pdbx_seq_one_letter_code
_entity_poly.pdbx_strand_id
1 'polypeptide(L)'
;QDGKTLYFVSSNSNERKGLGGLDIFYIRKEGDNWSEPKNIGFPINSENDELGLFISTDGKTAYFSSTNEGDWNIYGFDLYQEARPQEIILVKGQLLDENGNGIKNASITINYNESGKSNTFQVNGDDGKYTAVIEVSKKEDITISVNKEGFAYNGLVIEKEVLENNSNTIIQTENLTIDTLLKGKSYNLSDIFFESESYELNKKSLALLLGFSNYLLQNTKISINLMMG
;
A
#
# COMPACT_ATOMS: atom_id res chain seq x y z
N GLN A 1 3.85 9.59 1.14
CA GLN A 1 4.18 8.22 0.67
C GLN A 1 3.48 7.17 1.53
N ASP A 2 3.82 7.07 2.81
CA ASP A 2 3.31 6.06 3.74
C ASP A 2 1.93 6.40 4.35
N GLY A 3 1.40 7.61 4.11
CA GLY A 3 0.17 8.10 4.74
C GLY A 3 0.25 8.30 6.26
N LYS A 4 1.44 8.16 6.85
CA LYS A 4 1.68 8.21 8.31
C LYS A 4 2.72 9.22 8.73
N THR A 5 3.51 9.75 7.80
CA THR A 5 4.50 10.79 8.06
C THR A 5 4.13 12.03 7.27
N LEU A 6 3.96 13.16 7.96
CA LEU A 6 3.72 14.46 7.35
C LEU A 6 4.91 15.37 7.62
N TYR A 7 5.49 15.91 6.55
CA TYR A 7 6.51 16.95 6.63
C TYR A 7 5.87 18.30 6.32
N PHE A 8 6.26 19.30 7.07
CA PHE A 8 5.73 20.64 6.90
C PHE A 8 6.78 21.70 7.29
N VAL A 9 6.56 22.91 6.86
CA VAL A 9 7.42 24.05 7.14
C VAL A 9 6.75 24.95 8.17
N SER A 10 7.52 25.46 9.12
CA SER A 10 7.05 26.40 10.11
C SER A 10 8.15 27.35 10.52
N SER A 11 7.78 28.58 10.85
CA SER A 11 8.66 29.52 11.54
C SER A 11 8.87 29.12 12.99
N ASN A 12 9.93 29.65 13.58
CA ASN A 12 10.24 29.49 15.01
C ASN A 12 9.09 30.04 15.88
N SER A 13 8.71 29.29 16.90
CA SER A 13 7.71 29.70 17.90
C SER A 13 8.05 29.14 19.28
N ASN A 14 7.33 29.58 20.31
CA ASN A 14 7.51 29.04 21.66
C ASN A 14 7.21 27.55 21.78
N GLU A 15 6.31 27.06 20.93
CA GLU A 15 5.88 25.64 20.87
C GLU A 15 6.75 24.81 19.94
N ARG A 16 7.38 25.43 18.95
CA ARG A 16 8.21 24.77 17.94
C ARG A 16 9.50 25.56 17.75
N LYS A 17 10.57 25.05 18.33
CA LYS A 17 11.88 25.66 18.18
C LYS A 17 12.53 25.26 16.88
N GLY A 18 12.77 26.26 16.04
CA GLY A 18 13.55 26.16 14.82
C GLY A 18 15.02 26.47 15.05
N LEU A 19 15.82 26.36 14.00
CA LEU A 19 17.22 26.76 13.94
C LEU A 19 17.38 28.17 13.35
N GLY A 20 16.43 28.58 12.50
CA GLY A 20 16.49 29.85 11.79
C GLY A 20 15.14 30.45 11.47
N GLY A 21 14.94 30.78 10.20
CA GLY A 21 13.71 31.38 9.69
C GLY A 21 12.56 30.39 9.54
N LEU A 22 12.44 29.81 8.36
CA LEU A 22 11.49 28.74 8.07
C LEU A 22 12.22 27.40 8.13
N ASP A 23 11.79 26.54 9.03
CA ASP A 23 12.38 25.22 9.25
C ASP A 23 11.41 24.11 8.84
N ILE A 24 11.96 22.98 8.41
CA ILE A 24 11.21 21.76 8.09
C ILE A 24 11.05 20.91 9.35
N PHE A 25 9.80 20.52 9.60
CA PHE A 25 9.40 19.64 10.70
C PHE A 25 8.72 18.40 10.16
N TYR A 26 8.62 17.37 10.98
CA TYR A 26 7.80 16.20 10.69
C TYR A 26 7.00 15.77 11.92
N ILE A 27 5.84 15.14 11.63
CA ILE A 27 4.98 14.46 12.60
C ILE A 27 4.67 13.07 12.10
N ARG A 28 4.36 12.16 13.03
CA ARG A 28 3.97 10.79 12.73
C ARG A 28 2.58 10.47 13.25
N LYS A 29 1.86 9.70 12.48
CA LYS A 29 0.56 9.18 12.88
C LYS A 29 0.76 8.01 13.85
N GLU A 30 0.18 8.12 15.04
CA GLU A 30 0.20 7.15 16.14
C GLU A 30 -1.24 6.77 16.48
N GLY A 31 -1.75 5.68 15.87
CA GLY A 31 -3.17 5.36 15.91
C GLY A 31 -3.98 6.42 15.17
N ASP A 32 -4.93 7.04 15.86
CA ASP A 32 -5.77 8.12 15.31
C ASP A 32 -5.20 9.53 15.55
N ASN A 33 -4.10 9.65 16.30
CA ASN A 33 -3.46 10.90 16.65
C ASN A 33 -2.18 11.14 15.85
N TRP A 34 -1.70 12.39 15.88
CA TRP A 34 -0.40 12.78 15.39
C TRP A 34 0.55 13.05 16.55
N SER A 35 1.83 12.69 16.38
CA SER A 35 2.88 12.99 17.36
C SER A 35 3.14 14.48 17.46
N GLU A 36 3.86 14.90 18.50
CA GLU A 36 4.42 16.24 18.56
C GLU A 36 5.37 16.51 17.38
N PRO A 37 5.41 17.75 16.86
CA PRO A 37 6.33 18.15 15.81
C PRO A 37 7.79 17.99 16.21
N LYS A 38 8.57 17.36 15.35
CA LYS A 38 10.02 17.25 15.49
C LYS A 38 10.69 18.04 14.39
N ASN A 39 11.64 18.91 14.79
CA ASN A 39 12.51 19.60 13.85
C ASN A 39 13.41 18.57 13.16
N ILE A 40 13.53 18.65 11.84
CA ILE A 40 14.32 17.69 11.08
C ILE A 40 15.83 17.86 11.34
N GLY A 41 16.25 19.05 11.83
CA GLY A 41 17.59 19.32 12.29
C GLY A 41 18.60 19.63 11.18
N PHE A 42 19.82 19.94 11.65
CA PHE A 42 20.98 20.15 10.76
C PHE A 42 21.42 18.81 10.13
N PRO A 43 21.88 18.77 8.86
CA PRO A 43 22.18 19.92 7.99
C PRO A 43 21.00 20.41 7.12
N ILE A 44 19.80 19.85 7.29
CA ILE A 44 18.65 20.26 6.49
C ILE A 44 18.18 21.63 6.89
N ASN A 45 17.81 21.78 8.16
CA ASN A 45 17.49 23.08 8.72
C ASN A 45 18.77 23.81 9.13
N SER A 46 18.79 25.11 8.88
CA SER A 46 19.90 26.00 9.13
C SER A 46 19.42 27.30 9.82
N GLU A 47 20.25 28.33 9.85
CA GLU A 47 19.86 29.67 10.29
C GLU A 47 19.03 30.44 9.23
N ASN A 48 18.90 29.87 8.03
CA ASN A 48 18.20 30.46 6.90
C ASN A 48 16.76 29.91 6.77
N ASP A 49 16.17 30.06 5.58
CA ASP A 49 14.85 29.53 5.26
C ASP A 49 14.98 28.21 4.50
N GLU A 50 14.26 27.18 4.93
CA GLU A 50 14.15 25.89 4.26
C GLU A 50 12.70 25.60 3.87
N LEU A 51 12.47 25.16 2.62
CA LEU A 51 11.16 24.92 2.06
C LEU A 51 11.10 23.62 1.24
N GLY A 52 9.91 23.12 1.03
CA GLY A 52 9.58 22.21 -0.07
C GLY A 52 10.26 20.86 0.00
N LEU A 53 10.29 20.19 1.16
CA LEU A 53 10.88 18.87 1.27
C LEU A 53 10.16 17.86 0.37
N PHE A 54 10.94 17.23 -0.52
CA PHE A 54 10.54 16.09 -1.31
C PHE A 54 11.41 14.88 -0.94
N ILE A 55 10.80 13.73 -0.71
CA ILE A 55 11.52 12.50 -0.37
C ILE A 55 11.38 11.52 -1.52
N SER A 56 12.51 10.90 -1.90
CA SER A 56 12.56 9.85 -2.91
C SER A 56 11.63 8.67 -2.55
N THR A 57 11.22 7.90 -3.55
CA THR A 57 10.27 6.78 -3.35
C THR A 57 10.81 5.70 -2.40
N ASP A 58 12.12 5.53 -2.30
CA ASP A 58 12.77 4.62 -1.37
C ASP A 58 12.85 5.15 0.08
N GLY A 59 12.38 6.38 0.32
CA GLY A 59 12.39 7.02 1.64
C GLY A 59 13.76 7.45 2.15
N LYS A 60 14.82 7.34 1.34
CA LYS A 60 16.21 7.52 1.82
C LYS A 60 16.77 8.87 1.49
N THR A 61 16.53 9.38 0.29
CA THR A 61 17.06 10.67 -0.16
C THR A 61 15.98 11.73 -0.08
N ALA A 62 16.31 12.89 0.45
CA ALA A 62 15.46 14.05 0.52
C ALA A 62 16.04 15.22 -0.29
N TYR A 63 15.16 15.99 -0.92
CA TYR A 63 15.47 17.21 -1.64
C TYR A 63 14.66 18.35 -1.03
N PHE A 64 15.29 19.50 -0.85
CA PHE A 64 14.64 20.68 -0.29
C PHE A 64 15.26 21.95 -0.88
N SER A 65 14.58 23.07 -0.74
CA SER A 65 15.09 24.38 -1.13
C SER A 65 15.56 25.14 0.09
N SER A 66 16.71 25.80 -0.01
CA SER A 66 17.23 26.66 1.05
C SER A 66 17.88 27.90 0.48
N THR A 67 17.90 28.98 1.28
CA THR A 67 18.61 30.24 1.01
C THR A 67 20.03 30.27 1.59
N ASN A 68 20.58 29.12 1.98
CA ASN A 68 21.86 29.01 2.70
C ASN A 68 23.07 29.67 1.97
N GLU A 69 23.01 29.80 0.64
CA GLU A 69 24.03 30.47 -0.16
C GLU A 69 23.58 31.84 -0.71
N GLY A 70 22.59 32.44 -0.06
CA GLY A 70 22.08 33.78 -0.39
C GLY A 70 20.89 33.79 -1.34
N ASP A 71 20.82 32.84 -2.29
CA ASP A 71 19.69 32.63 -3.21
C ASP A 71 19.05 31.26 -2.97
N TRP A 72 17.83 31.07 -3.48
CA TRP A 72 17.15 29.79 -3.42
C TRP A 72 17.84 28.75 -4.28
N ASN A 73 18.36 27.72 -3.63
CA ASN A 73 18.98 26.54 -4.26
C ASN A 73 18.30 25.26 -3.80
N ILE A 74 18.41 24.21 -4.62
CA ILE A 74 17.91 22.86 -4.28
C ILE A 74 19.08 22.04 -3.78
N TYR A 75 18.90 21.48 -2.58
CA TYR A 75 19.87 20.59 -1.92
C TYR A 75 19.31 19.17 -1.84
N GLY A 76 20.18 18.19 -1.91
CA GLY A 76 19.87 16.79 -1.70
C GLY A 76 20.76 16.19 -0.63
N PHE A 77 20.21 15.32 0.19
CA PHE A 77 20.97 14.62 1.24
C PHE A 77 20.30 13.30 1.61
N ASP A 78 21.07 12.43 2.27
CA ASP A 78 20.55 11.19 2.81
C ASP A 78 19.77 11.46 4.10
N LEU A 79 18.45 11.19 4.07
CA LEU A 79 17.59 11.36 5.20
C LEU A 79 17.95 10.35 6.30
N TYR A 80 18.22 10.83 7.50
CA TYR A 80 18.53 9.95 8.62
C TYR A 80 17.29 9.16 9.08
N GLN A 81 17.54 7.99 9.65
CA GLN A 81 16.53 6.94 9.84
C GLN A 81 15.30 7.41 10.64
N GLU A 82 15.51 8.25 11.66
CA GLU A 82 14.42 8.74 12.51
C GLU A 82 13.44 9.66 11.80
N ALA A 83 13.88 10.33 10.73
CA ALA A 83 13.05 11.20 9.92
C ALA A 83 12.49 10.51 8.67
N ARG A 84 12.96 9.30 8.31
CA ARG A 84 12.46 8.58 7.12
C ARG A 84 11.00 8.21 7.26
N PRO A 85 10.20 8.32 6.19
CA PRO A 85 8.87 7.72 6.16
C PRO A 85 8.99 6.19 6.31
N GLN A 86 7.89 5.52 6.62
CA GLN A 86 7.88 4.06 6.60
C GLN A 86 8.11 3.58 5.17
N GLU A 87 8.93 2.54 5.02
CA GLU A 87 9.09 1.88 3.73
C GLU A 87 7.77 1.31 3.26
N ILE A 88 7.45 1.59 2.00
CA ILE A 88 6.25 1.08 1.33
C ILE A 88 6.62 0.44 0.01
N ILE A 89 5.80 -0.49 -0.43
CA ILE A 89 5.77 -1.00 -1.79
C ILE A 89 4.47 -0.58 -2.44
N LEU A 90 4.54 -0.04 -3.64
CA LEU A 90 3.38 0.24 -4.47
C LEU A 90 3.07 -0.99 -5.31
N VAL A 91 1.93 -1.60 -5.07
CA VAL A 91 1.43 -2.69 -5.92
C VAL A 91 0.49 -2.10 -6.94
N LYS A 92 0.84 -2.25 -8.21
CA LYS A 92 0.06 -1.78 -9.34
C LYS A 92 -0.51 -2.96 -10.11
N GLY A 93 -1.77 -2.85 -10.49
CA GLY A 93 -2.44 -3.86 -11.29
C GLY A 93 -3.62 -3.25 -12.04
N GLN A 94 -4.33 -4.11 -12.74
CA GLN A 94 -5.53 -3.73 -13.48
C GLN A 94 -6.63 -4.77 -13.24
N LEU A 95 -7.84 -4.28 -13.01
CA LEU A 95 -9.04 -5.09 -12.86
C LEU A 95 -9.84 -5.07 -14.15
N LEU A 96 -10.07 -6.25 -14.72
CA LEU A 96 -10.74 -6.43 -16.00
C LEU A 96 -11.99 -7.30 -15.85
N ASP A 97 -12.94 -7.12 -16.76
CA ASP A 97 -14.02 -8.08 -16.98
C ASP A 97 -13.58 -9.23 -17.89
N GLU A 98 -14.47 -10.20 -18.12
CA GLU A 98 -14.28 -11.34 -19.03
C GLU A 98 -14.02 -10.96 -20.50
N ASN A 99 -14.31 -9.71 -20.88
CA ASN A 99 -14.10 -9.18 -22.24
C ASN A 99 -12.83 -8.32 -22.33
N GLY A 100 -12.08 -8.17 -21.21
CA GLY A 100 -10.88 -7.36 -21.15
C GLY A 100 -11.13 -5.86 -20.94
N ASN A 101 -12.34 -5.45 -20.60
CA ASN A 101 -12.63 -4.05 -20.29
C ASN A 101 -12.28 -3.75 -18.83
N GLY A 102 -11.81 -2.52 -18.57
CA GLY A 102 -11.53 -2.06 -17.22
C GLY A 102 -12.79 -1.99 -16.35
N ILE A 103 -12.68 -2.47 -15.12
CA ILE A 103 -13.77 -2.43 -14.14
C ILE A 103 -13.53 -1.29 -13.15
N LYS A 104 -14.50 -0.39 -13.05
CA LYS A 104 -14.55 0.69 -12.05
C LYS A 104 -15.50 0.38 -10.90
N ASN A 105 -15.46 1.21 -9.84
CA ASN A 105 -16.32 1.09 -8.67
C ASN A 105 -16.22 -0.30 -8.04
N ALA A 106 -15.00 -0.80 -7.90
CA ALA A 106 -14.66 -2.02 -7.19
C ALA A 106 -13.74 -1.71 -6.01
N SER A 107 -13.70 -2.60 -5.03
CA SER A 107 -12.77 -2.52 -3.90
C SER A 107 -11.68 -3.57 -4.06
N ILE A 108 -10.44 -3.15 -3.88
CA ILE A 108 -9.28 -4.04 -3.72
C ILE A 108 -8.94 -4.09 -2.25
N THR A 109 -8.97 -5.26 -1.65
CA THR A 109 -8.57 -5.46 -0.25
C THR A 109 -7.24 -6.20 -0.21
N ILE A 110 -6.29 -5.65 0.53
CA ILE A 110 -5.03 -6.29 0.86
C ILE A 110 -5.15 -6.81 2.28
N ASN A 111 -5.01 -8.12 2.43
CA ASN A 111 -4.97 -8.78 3.73
C ASN A 111 -3.54 -9.20 4.02
N TYR A 112 -3.06 -8.87 5.20
CA TYR A 112 -1.78 -9.31 5.75
C TYR A 112 -2.04 -10.62 6.48
N ASN A 113 -1.50 -11.73 5.95
CA ASN A 113 -1.96 -13.07 6.30
C ASN A 113 -1.57 -13.53 7.70
N GLU A 114 -0.47 -13.02 8.27
CA GLU A 114 -0.03 -13.37 9.62
C GLU A 114 -0.61 -12.42 10.68
N SER A 115 -0.62 -11.12 10.41
CA SER A 115 -1.11 -10.11 11.37
C SER A 115 -2.62 -9.93 11.36
N GLY A 116 -3.32 -10.45 10.34
CA GLY A 116 -4.76 -10.30 10.15
C GLY A 116 -5.22 -8.86 9.87
N LYS A 117 -4.29 -7.93 9.61
CA LYS A 117 -4.64 -6.57 9.21
C LYS A 117 -5.10 -6.53 7.76
N SER A 118 -5.93 -5.56 7.43
CA SER A 118 -6.36 -5.33 6.05
C SER A 118 -6.45 -3.85 5.73
N ASN A 119 -6.19 -3.53 4.46
CA ASN A 119 -6.39 -2.20 3.88
C ASN A 119 -7.24 -2.33 2.62
N THR A 120 -8.21 -1.44 2.44
CA THR A 120 -9.09 -1.44 1.27
C THR A 120 -8.91 -0.17 0.46
N PHE A 121 -8.79 -0.33 -0.85
CA PHE A 121 -8.60 0.73 -1.83
C PHE A 121 -9.71 0.69 -2.86
N GLN A 122 -10.12 1.86 -3.39
CA GLN A 122 -11.15 1.95 -4.42
C GLN A 122 -10.54 2.02 -5.81
N VAL A 123 -11.12 1.27 -6.74
CA VAL A 123 -10.83 1.34 -8.17
C VAL A 123 -11.85 2.25 -8.81
N ASN A 124 -11.48 3.49 -9.07
CA ASN A 124 -12.40 4.53 -9.55
C ASN A 124 -12.23 4.86 -11.04
N GLY A 125 -11.08 4.52 -11.63
CA GLY A 125 -10.79 4.78 -13.04
C GLY A 125 -11.54 3.84 -13.98
N ASP A 126 -11.96 4.36 -15.14
CA ASP A 126 -12.66 3.58 -16.17
C ASP A 126 -11.78 2.51 -16.81
N ASP A 127 -10.46 2.63 -16.68
CA ASP A 127 -9.48 1.66 -17.17
C ASP A 127 -9.23 0.49 -16.20
N GLY A 128 -9.83 0.51 -15.02
CA GLY A 128 -9.68 -0.52 -14.00
C GLY A 128 -8.31 -0.56 -13.30
N LYS A 129 -7.42 0.41 -13.57
CA LYS A 129 -6.11 0.45 -12.92
C LYS A 129 -6.23 0.78 -11.45
N TYR A 130 -5.40 0.12 -10.66
CA TYR A 130 -5.27 0.41 -9.24
C TYR A 130 -3.80 0.51 -8.82
N THR A 131 -3.58 1.27 -7.77
CA THR A 131 -2.32 1.31 -7.05
C THR A 131 -2.62 1.17 -5.57
N ALA A 132 -2.09 0.12 -4.97
CA ALA A 132 -2.23 -0.15 -3.56
C ALA A 132 -0.89 0.05 -2.85
N VAL A 133 -0.94 0.55 -1.62
CA VAL A 133 0.24 0.78 -0.77
C VAL A 133 0.36 -0.36 0.23
N ILE A 134 1.50 -1.02 0.24
CA ILE A 134 1.85 -2.07 1.20
C ILE A 134 2.93 -1.54 2.15
N GLU A 135 2.72 -1.71 3.45
CA GLU A 135 3.71 -1.41 4.47
C GLU A 135 4.74 -2.55 4.56
N VAL A 136 5.99 -2.26 4.21
CA VAL A 136 7.09 -3.26 4.22
C VAL A 136 7.53 -3.66 5.62
N SER A 137 7.21 -2.85 6.64
CA SER A 137 7.57 -3.14 8.04
C SER A 137 7.00 -4.47 8.57
N LYS A 138 6.08 -5.06 7.83
CA LYS A 138 5.51 -6.38 8.06
C LYS A 138 5.81 -7.26 6.87
N LYS A 139 6.96 -7.89 6.92
CA LYS A 139 7.41 -8.87 5.94
C LYS A 139 6.62 -10.17 6.09
N GLU A 140 5.41 -10.18 5.60
CA GLU A 140 4.49 -11.31 5.62
C GLU A 140 3.83 -11.48 4.27
N ASP A 141 3.31 -12.68 3.99
CA ASP A 141 2.51 -12.95 2.79
C ASP A 141 1.27 -12.06 2.80
N ILE A 142 0.92 -11.53 1.64
CA ILE A 142 -0.28 -10.73 1.48
C ILE A 142 -1.21 -11.35 0.45
N THR A 143 -2.51 -11.24 0.72
CA THR A 143 -3.56 -11.61 -0.24
C THR A 143 -4.21 -10.34 -0.76
N ILE A 144 -4.23 -10.20 -2.08
CA ILE A 144 -4.98 -9.15 -2.78
C ILE A 144 -6.26 -9.77 -3.28
N SER A 145 -7.40 -9.24 -2.85
CA SER A 145 -8.72 -9.73 -3.25
C SER A 145 -9.59 -8.60 -3.79
N VAL A 146 -10.44 -8.94 -4.73
CA VAL A 146 -11.41 -8.03 -5.35
C VAL A 146 -12.78 -8.24 -4.72
N ASN A 147 -13.47 -7.16 -4.40
CA ASN A 147 -14.88 -7.18 -4.05
C ASN A 147 -15.65 -6.18 -4.92
N LYS A 148 -16.60 -6.71 -5.69
CA LYS A 148 -17.56 -5.93 -6.44
C LYS A 148 -18.90 -6.66 -6.47
N GLU A 149 -19.98 -5.97 -6.09
CA GLU A 149 -21.32 -6.53 -6.11
C GLU A 149 -21.71 -7.00 -7.53
N GLY A 150 -22.24 -8.21 -7.63
CA GLY A 150 -22.62 -8.83 -8.90
C GLY A 150 -21.49 -9.47 -9.68
N PHE A 151 -20.27 -9.57 -9.14
CA PHE A 151 -19.13 -10.23 -9.76
C PHE A 151 -18.59 -11.36 -8.89
N ALA A 152 -17.98 -12.37 -9.52
CA ALA A 152 -17.34 -13.48 -8.86
C ALA A 152 -16.06 -13.03 -8.14
N TYR A 153 -15.69 -13.76 -7.08
CA TYR A 153 -14.43 -13.55 -6.36
C TYR A 153 -13.24 -13.83 -7.25
N ASN A 154 -12.22 -13.00 -7.13
CA ASN A 154 -10.86 -13.30 -7.57
C ASN A 154 -9.85 -12.68 -6.61
N GLY A 155 -8.68 -13.29 -6.51
CA GLY A 155 -7.59 -12.81 -5.68
C GLY A 155 -6.27 -13.45 -6.05
N LEU A 156 -5.19 -12.85 -5.58
CA LEU A 156 -3.82 -13.36 -5.73
C LEU A 156 -3.05 -13.22 -4.42
N VAL A 157 -2.03 -14.04 -4.24
CA VAL A 157 -1.11 -13.97 -3.11
C VAL A 157 0.24 -13.46 -3.59
N ILE A 158 0.81 -12.48 -2.90
CA ILE A 158 2.21 -12.07 -3.04
C ILE A 158 2.94 -12.62 -1.82
N GLU A 159 3.88 -13.50 -2.05
CA GLU A 159 4.69 -14.11 -1.00
C GLU A 159 5.69 -13.10 -0.45
N LYS A 160 6.01 -13.21 0.83
CA LYS A 160 6.95 -12.30 1.51
C LYS A 160 8.32 -12.25 0.84
N GLU A 161 8.79 -13.37 0.28
CA GLU A 161 10.05 -13.46 -0.45
C GLU A 161 10.07 -12.53 -1.66
N VAL A 162 8.94 -12.34 -2.35
CA VAL A 162 8.80 -11.38 -3.45
C VAL A 162 8.90 -9.96 -2.92
N LEU A 163 8.32 -9.68 -1.75
CA LEU A 163 8.38 -8.37 -1.10
C LEU A 163 9.80 -8.08 -0.57
N GLU A 164 10.48 -9.08 -0.03
CA GLU A 164 11.83 -8.96 0.54
C GLU A 164 12.92 -8.79 -0.52
N ASN A 165 12.79 -9.52 -1.63
CA ASN A 165 13.79 -9.54 -2.71
C ASN A 165 13.55 -8.44 -3.74
N ASN A 166 12.44 -7.71 -3.63
CA ASN A 166 12.15 -6.63 -4.55
C ASN A 166 12.93 -5.37 -4.15
N SER A 167 13.99 -5.05 -4.90
CA SER A 167 14.74 -3.80 -4.75
C SER A 167 13.97 -2.56 -5.26
N ASN A 168 12.84 -2.77 -5.92
CA ASN A 168 12.00 -1.72 -6.45
C ASN A 168 10.85 -1.42 -5.49
N THR A 169 10.50 -0.14 -5.37
CA THR A 169 9.31 0.30 -4.62
C THR A 169 8.00 0.02 -5.35
N ILE A 170 8.03 -0.58 -6.52
CA ILE A 170 6.85 -0.87 -7.35
C ILE A 170 6.87 -2.34 -7.75
N ILE A 171 5.77 -3.03 -7.45
CA ILE A 171 5.47 -4.38 -7.95
C ILE A 171 4.32 -4.25 -8.95
N GLN A 172 4.54 -4.73 -10.18
CA GLN A 172 3.49 -4.88 -11.16
C GLN A 172 2.91 -6.30 -11.02
N THR A 173 1.62 -6.41 -10.69
CA THR A 173 0.92 -7.69 -10.64
C THR A 173 0.34 -8.06 -12.00
N GLU A 174 -0.01 -9.33 -12.15
CA GLU A 174 -0.90 -9.77 -13.24
C GLU A 174 -2.26 -9.08 -13.11
N ASN A 175 -2.98 -9.00 -14.24
CA ASN A 175 -4.32 -8.46 -14.24
C ASN A 175 -5.28 -9.40 -13.50
N LEU A 176 -6.12 -8.83 -12.65
CA LEU A 176 -7.19 -9.56 -12.00
C LEU A 176 -8.43 -9.51 -12.91
N THR A 177 -8.89 -10.66 -13.37
CA THR A 177 -10.11 -10.74 -14.18
C THR A 177 -11.25 -11.27 -13.32
N ILE A 178 -12.38 -10.57 -13.28
CA ILE A 178 -13.57 -10.99 -12.56
C ILE A 178 -14.77 -11.11 -13.52
N ASP A 179 -15.48 -12.21 -13.39
CA ASP A 179 -16.67 -12.52 -14.18
C ASP A 179 -17.94 -12.00 -13.53
N THR A 180 -18.91 -11.62 -14.34
CA THR A 180 -20.26 -11.33 -13.85
C THR A 180 -20.91 -12.59 -13.25
N LEU A 181 -21.51 -12.46 -12.06
CA LEU A 181 -22.22 -13.56 -11.42
C LEU A 181 -23.53 -13.86 -12.15
N LEU A 182 -23.64 -15.09 -12.62
CA LEU A 182 -24.83 -15.63 -13.27
C LEU A 182 -25.32 -16.88 -12.52
N LYS A 183 -26.62 -16.97 -12.30
CA LYS A 183 -27.22 -18.14 -11.66
C LYS A 183 -26.95 -19.41 -12.47
N GLY A 184 -26.37 -20.43 -11.81
CA GLY A 184 -26.07 -21.72 -12.43
C GLY A 184 -24.75 -21.75 -13.23
N LYS A 185 -24.00 -20.65 -13.33
CA LYS A 185 -22.65 -20.63 -13.91
C LYS A 185 -21.65 -21.15 -12.88
N SER A 186 -20.68 -21.95 -13.32
CA SER A 186 -19.53 -22.37 -12.49
C SER A 186 -18.40 -21.38 -12.62
N TYR A 187 -17.71 -21.11 -11.51
CA TYR A 187 -16.55 -20.22 -11.42
C TYR A 187 -15.40 -21.00 -10.79
N ASN A 188 -14.22 -20.88 -11.36
CA ASN A 188 -13.04 -21.56 -10.84
C ASN A 188 -12.36 -20.69 -9.79
N LEU A 189 -12.03 -21.30 -8.66
CA LEU A 189 -11.02 -20.79 -7.74
C LEU A 189 -9.68 -21.38 -8.18
N SER A 190 -8.89 -20.59 -8.90
CA SER A 190 -7.55 -21.01 -9.32
C SER A 190 -6.57 -20.99 -8.13
N ASP A 191 -5.43 -21.66 -8.31
CA ASP A 191 -4.31 -21.66 -7.36
C ASP A 191 -4.60 -22.27 -5.98
N ILE A 192 -5.55 -23.21 -5.92
CA ILE A 192 -5.81 -24.00 -4.71
C ILE A 192 -5.09 -25.33 -4.83
N PHE A 193 -4.04 -25.52 -4.03
CA PHE A 193 -3.18 -26.70 -4.01
C PHE A 193 -3.00 -27.23 -2.60
N PHE A 194 -2.79 -28.53 -2.50
CA PHE A 194 -2.40 -29.20 -1.27
C PHE A 194 -0.87 -29.19 -1.14
N GLU A 195 -0.38 -29.36 0.09
CA GLU A 195 1.02 -29.65 0.34
C GLU A 195 1.42 -30.97 -0.34
N SER A 196 2.70 -31.09 -0.75
CA SER A 196 3.19 -32.32 -1.40
C SER A 196 2.95 -33.52 -0.51
N GLU A 197 2.36 -34.58 -1.08
CA GLU A 197 2.04 -35.85 -0.39
C GLU A 197 1.18 -35.68 0.90
N SER A 198 0.34 -34.64 0.94
CA SER A 198 -0.49 -34.29 2.10
C SER A 198 -1.93 -33.99 1.71
N TYR A 199 -2.84 -34.06 2.67
CA TYR A 199 -4.21 -33.58 2.57
C TYR A 199 -4.39 -32.15 3.09
N GLU A 200 -3.31 -31.52 3.54
CA GLU A 200 -3.34 -30.17 4.06
C GLU A 200 -3.17 -29.16 2.91
N LEU A 201 -3.96 -28.11 2.94
CA LEU A 201 -3.81 -26.99 1.98
C LEU A 201 -2.50 -26.25 2.26
N ASN A 202 -1.79 -25.89 1.20
CA ASN A 202 -0.64 -25.03 1.35
C ASN A 202 -1.05 -23.61 1.82
N LYS A 203 -0.11 -22.85 2.34
CA LYS A 203 -0.36 -21.52 2.91
C LYS A 203 -1.02 -20.56 1.92
N LYS A 204 -0.61 -20.60 0.66
CA LYS A 204 -1.17 -19.77 -0.41
C LYS A 204 -2.65 -20.07 -0.65
N SER A 205 -2.98 -21.36 -0.75
CA SER A 205 -4.37 -21.83 -0.93
C SER A 205 -5.25 -21.45 0.26
N LEU A 206 -4.72 -21.61 1.48
CA LEU A 206 -5.45 -21.22 2.69
C LEU A 206 -5.74 -19.72 2.70
N ALA A 207 -4.79 -18.88 2.32
CA ALA A 207 -4.94 -17.43 2.24
C ALA A 207 -6.01 -17.02 1.21
N LEU A 208 -6.01 -17.66 0.03
CA LEU A 208 -7.05 -17.43 -1.00
C LEU A 208 -8.44 -17.84 -0.53
N LEU A 209 -8.56 -18.97 0.15
CA LEU A 209 -9.84 -19.45 0.70
C LEU A 209 -10.36 -18.55 1.83
N LEU A 210 -9.48 -18.00 2.65
CA LEU A 210 -9.86 -17.00 3.66
C LEU A 210 -10.38 -15.72 2.98
N GLY A 211 -9.71 -15.25 1.92
CA GLY A 211 -10.19 -14.14 1.11
C GLY A 211 -11.57 -14.40 0.50
N PHE A 212 -11.77 -15.60 -0.03
CA PHE A 212 -13.07 -16.04 -0.56
C PHE A 212 -14.16 -16.11 0.52
N SER A 213 -13.83 -16.63 1.70
CA SER A 213 -14.75 -16.65 2.85
C SER A 213 -15.20 -15.23 3.23
N ASN A 214 -14.26 -14.28 3.30
CA ASN A 214 -14.57 -12.88 3.60
C ASN A 214 -15.44 -12.25 2.51
N TYR A 215 -15.19 -12.58 1.24
CA TYR A 215 -16.06 -12.16 0.14
C TYR A 215 -17.49 -12.66 0.31
N LEU A 216 -17.70 -13.94 0.66
CA LEU A 216 -19.03 -14.50 0.90
C LEU A 216 -19.74 -13.85 2.09
N LEU A 217 -19.02 -13.57 3.17
CA LEU A 217 -19.56 -12.86 4.34
C LEU A 217 -20.06 -11.44 4.01
N GLN A 218 -19.40 -10.77 3.06
CA GLN A 218 -19.80 -9.45 2.60
C GLN A 218 -20.94 -9.50 1.55
N ASN A 219 -21.11 -10.63 0.85
CA ASN A 219 -22.07 -10.83 -0.21
C ASN A 219 -23.14 -11.88 0.19
N THR A 220 -23.86 -11.65 1.28
CA THR A 220 -24.77 -12.61 1.93
C THR A 220 -25.95 -13.09 1.06
N LYS A 221 -26.19 -12.46 -0.08
CA LYS A 221 -27.21 -12.88 -1.06
C LYS A 221 -26.73 -14.00 -1.99
N ILE A 222 -25.42 -14.33 -1.96
CA ILE A 222 -24.82 -15.37 -2.80
C ILE A 222 -24.99 -16.71 -2.09
N SER A 223 -25.51 -17.71 -2.85
CA SER A 223 -25.55 -19.11 -2.43
C SER A 223 -24.71 -19.91 -3.39
N ILE A 224 -23.79 -20.74 -2.88
CA ILE A 224 -22.83 -21.50 -3.68
C ILE A 224 -22.93 -23.00 -3.39
N ASN A 225 -22.57 -23.79 -4.41
CA ASN A 225 -22.25 -25.20 -4.26
C ASN A 225 -20.76 -25.37 -4.62
N LEU A 226 -19.99 -25.96 -3.72
CA LEU A 226 -18.59 -26.31 -3.99
C LEU A 226 -18.54 -27.65 -4.71
N MET A 227 -17.84 -27.69 -5.83
CA MET A 227 -17.53 -28.91 -6.56
C MET A 227 -16.00 -29.07 -6.57
N MET A 228 -15.53 -30.21 -6.12
CA MET A 228 -14.12 -30.60 -6.24
C MET A 228 -14.00 -31.45 -7.52
N GLY A 229 -13.11 -31.03 -8.40
CA GLY A 229 -12.76 -31.71 -9.65
C GLY A 229 -11.56 -32.62 -9.48
#